data_d99a5d6d3ff64477e21c946d1c096617
#
_entry.id   d99a5d6d3ff64477e21c946d1c096617
#
_cell.length_a   1.000
_cell.length_b   1.000
_cell.length_c   1.000
_cell.angle_alpha   90.00
_cell.angle_beta   90.00
_cell.angle_gamma   90.00
#
_symmetry.space_group_name_H-M   'P 1'
#
loop_
_entity.id
_entity.type
_entity.pdbx_description
1 polymer ?
#
loop_
_entity_poly.entity_id
_entity_poly.type
_entity_poly.pdbx_seq_one_letter_code
_entity_poly.pdbx_strand_id
1 'polypeptide(L)'
;VMNGKSDGKTTEMSVLTETKDLEAVIEYVRNLSYTDPEKILLMGCSQGGFVSALVAAKNNFPIEKLVLFYPALCIPDNARAGKMMIARFDPQNVPDTFHCGPMKLGRCYAMDVMQMDAFAEIKNYAGRVCIVHGTKDKIVNVSYANRAAEAYKSTMPIGMQESKRVQLHFIDGGGHMFSKKHDVIAMKLLKEFAAKHE
;
A
#
# COMPACT_ATOMS: atom_id res chain seq x y z
N VAL A 1 -9.05 5.21 10.14
CA VAL A 1 -9.03 6.60 10.60
C VAL A 1 -9.48 7.48 9.46
N MET A 2 -10.39 8.37 9.59
CA MET A 2 -10.44 9.57 8.79
C MET A 2 -11.73 10.01 8.19
N ASN A 3 -12.61 9.11 7.83
CA ASN A 3 -13.88 9.53 7.26
C ASN A 3 -14.98 8.71 7.91
N GLY A 4 -16.02 9.35 8.32
CA GLY A 4 -17.17 8.71 8.89
C GLY A 4 -17.14 8.62 10.41
N LYS A 5 -17.26 7.39 10.94
CA LYS A 5 -17.48 7.13 12.37
C LYS A 5 -16.22 6.67 13.13
N SER A 6 -15.03 6.76 12.51
CA SER A 6 -13.78 6.39 13.19
C SER A 6 -13.37 7.46 14.20
N ASP A 7 -12.86 7.03 15.34
CA ASP A 7 -12.31 7.91 16.37
C ASP A 7 -10.93 8.45 15.97
N GLY A 8 -10.47 9.47 16.68
CA GLY A 8 -9.16 10.10 16.50
C GLY A 8 -9.20 11.34 15.60
N LYS A 9 -8.05 12.02 15.52
CA LYS A 9 -7.89 13.24 14.74
C LYS A 9 -7.05 12.98 13.50
N THR A 10 -7.41 13.58 12.38
CA THR A 10 -6.63 13.49 11.14
C THR A 10 -5.21 14.06 11.31
N THR A 11 -5.01 14.96 12.28
CA THR A 11 -3.69 15.51 12.61
C THR A 11 -2.77 14.55 13.37
N GLU A 12 -3.29 13.43 13.84
CA GLU A 12 -2.53 12.37 14.53
C GLU A 12 -2.31 11.14 13.62
N MET A 13 -2.88 11.18 12.40
CA MET A 13 -2.74 10.12 11.43
C MET A 13 -1.40 10.18 10.72
N SER A 14 -0.79 9.01 10.54
CA SER A 14 0.36 8.78 9.65
C SER A 14 0.32 7.37 9.07
N VAL A 15 1.17 7.08 8.08
CA VAL A 15 1.33 5.73 7.56
C VAL A 15 1.67 4.74 8.69
N LEU A 16 2.50 5.15 9.67
CA LEU A 16 2.89 4.28 10.78
C LEU A 16 1.75 4.05 11.78
N THR A 17 0.88 5.04 12.03
CA THR A 17 -0.30 4.81 12.87
C THR A 17 -1.29 3.88 12.18
N GLU A 18 -1.48 4.04 10.88
CA GLU A 18 -2.34 3.15 10.09
C GLU A 18 -1.81 1.71 10.01
N THR A 19 -0.48 1.48 10.06
CA THR A 19 0.03 0.10 10.16
C THR A 19 -0.39 -0.55 11.48
N LYS A 20 -0.41 0.18 12.59
CA LYS A 20 -0.88 -0.34 13.88
C LYS A 20 -2.37 -0.66 13.87
N ASP A 21 -3.18 0.22 13.26
CA ASP A 21 -4.62 0.00 13.10
C ASP A 21 -4.88 -1.26 12.27
N LEU A 22 -4.15 -1.43 11.16
CA LEU A 22 -4.28 -2.61 10.30
C LEU A 22 -3.83 -3.90 11.02
N GLU A 23 -2.75 -3.86 11.78
CA GLU A 23 -2.30 -4.99 12.61
C GLU A 23 -3.38 -5.41 13.61
N ALA A 24 -4.02 -4.47 14.28
CA ALA A 24 -5.12 -4.75 15.20
C ALA A 24 -6.34 -5.37 14.48
N VAL A 25 -6.66 -4.91 13.28
CA VAL A 25 -7.73 -5.49 12.45
C VAL A 25 -7.38 -6.92 12.02
N ILE A 26 -6.14 -7.17 11.59
CA ILE A 26 -5.71 -8.53 11.19
C ILE A 26 -5.80 -9.46 12.40
N GLU A 27 -5.33 -9.04 13.57
CA GLU A 27 -5.42 -9.84 14.79
C GLU A 27 -6.88 -10.17 15.15
N TYR A 28 -7.77 -9.18 15.06
CA TYR A 28 -9.20 -9.40 15.26
C TYR A 28 -9.76 -10.43 14.27
N VAL A 29 -9.48 -10.26 12.97
CA VAL A 29 -9.98 -11.15 11.90
C VAL A 29 -9.50 -12.58 12.10
N ARG A 30 -8.21 -12.78 12.47
CA ARG A 30 -7.64 -14.10 12.72
C ARG A 30 -8.32 -14.89 13.85
N ASN A 31 -8.91 -14.17 14.81
CA ASN A 31 -9.60 -14.78 15.95
C ASN A 31 -11.09 -15.07 15.70
N LEU A 32 -11.62 -14.77 14.50
CA LEU A 32 -12.99 -15.10 14.16
C LEU A 32 -13.14 -16.59 13.83
N SER A 33 -14.20 -17.23 14.34
CA SER A 33 -14.41 -18.68 14.24
C SER A 33 -14.59 -19.21 12.80
N TYR A 34 -14.86 -18.32 11.84
CA TYR A 34 -15.07 -18.63 10.42
C TYR A 34 -13.90 -18.22 9.52
N THR A 35 -12.78 -17.80 10.10
CA THR A 35 -11.58 -17.39 9.38
C THR A 35 -10.51 -18.48 9.50
N ASP A 36 -9.82 -18.78 8.40
CA ASP A 36 -8.58 -19.55 8.45
C ASP A 36 -7.42 -18.57 8.73
N PRO A 37 -6.84 -18.58 9.95
CA PRO A 37 -5.84 -17.59 10.34
C PRO A 37 -4.53 -17.70 9.56
N GLU A 38 -4.30 -18.83 8.86
CA GLU A 38 -3.10 -19.06 8.06
C GLU A 38 -3.29 -18.71 6.57
N LYS A 39 -4.53 -18.35 6.15
CA LYS A 39 -4.87 -18.06 4.75
C LYS A 39 -5.43 -16.65 4.58
N ILE A 40 -4.71 -15.67 5.06
CA ILE A 40 -5.10 -14.25 4.93
C ILE A 40 -4.66 -13.70 3.59
N LEU A 41 -5.61 -13.22 2.78
CA LEU A 41 -5.35 -12.34 1.66
C LEU A 41 -5.51 -10.90 2.13
N LEU A 42 -4.44 -10.12 2.04
CA LEU A 42 -4.45 -8.69 2.39
C LEU A 42 -4.53 -7.87 1.11
N MET A 43 -5.47 -6.92 1.05
CA MET A 43 -5.60 -6.01 -0.08
C MET A 43 -5.54 -4.56 0.37
N GLY A 44 -4.81 -3.74 -0.40
CA GLY A 44 -4.76 -2.30 -0.15
C GLY A 44 -4.73 -1.48 -1.43
N CYS A 45 -5.35 -0.28 -1.38
CA CYS A 45 -5.38 0.68 -2.47
C CYS A 45 -4.67 1.97 -2.07
N SER A 46 -3.92 2.58 -2.99
CA SER A 46 -3.27 3.88 -2.76
C SER A 46 -2.42 3.88 -1.47
N GLN A 47 -2.67 4.79 -0.52
CA GLN A 47 -2.03 4.79 0.80
C GLN A 47 -2.26 3.48 1.56
N GLY A 48 -3.49 2.94 1.53
CA GLY A 48 -3.78 1.64 2.12
C GLY A 48 -2.99 0.50 1.48
N GLY A 49 -2.62 0.62 0.19
CA GLY A 49 -1.69 -0.30 -0.48
C GLY A 49 -0.27 -0.22 0.10
N PHE A 50 0.21 0.98 0.40
CA PHE A 50 1.51 1.15 1.05
C PHE A 50 1.50 0.62 2.49
N VAL A 51 0.46 0.95 3.27
CA VAL A 51 0.26 0.42 4.64
C VAL A 51 0.21 -1.11 4.63
N SER A 52 -0.56 -1.71 3.72
CA SER A 52 -0.66 -3.17 3.59
C SER A 52 0.68 -3.82 3.24
N ALA A 53 1.46 -3.20 2.35
CA ALA A 53 2.78 -3.67 1.98
C ALA A 53 3.76 -3.65 3.18
N LEU A 54 3.72 -2.58 3.99
CA LEU A 54 4.54 -2.46 5.20
C LEU A 54 4.16 -3.50 6.26
N VAL A 55 2.86 -3.70 6.50
CA VAL A 55 2.40 -4.69 7.48
C VAL A 55 2.76 -6.11 7.04
N ALA A 56 2.57 -6.44 5.77
CA ALA A 56 2.96 -7.74 5.23
C ALA A 56 4.48 -7.97 5.37
N ALA A 57 5.29 -6.95 5.14
CA ALA A 57 6.76 -7.04 5.22
C ALA A 57 7.32 -7.22 6.65
N LYS A 58 6.54 -6.89 7.68
CA LYS A 58 6.94 -7.16 9.08
C LYS A 58 6.94 -8.65 9.43
N ASN A 59 6.23 -9.47 8.65
CA ASN A 59 6.09 -10.91 8.86
C ASN A 59 5.56 -11.32 10.26
N ASN A 60 4.81 -10.42 10.91
CA ASN A 60 4.18 -10.68 12.21
C ASN A 60 2.90 -11.52 12.07
N PHE A 61 2.37 -11.60 10.85
CA PHE A 61 1.13 -12.31 10.52
C PHE A 61 1.34 -13.19 9.29
N PRO A 62 0.66 -14.36 9.20
CA PRO A 62 0.72 -15.24 8.03
C PRO A 62 -0.13 -14.68 6.88
N ILE A 63 0.36 -13.62 6.24
CA ILE A 63 -0.27 -13.09 5.03
C ILE A 63 0.14 -13.97 3.86
N GLU A 64 -0.78 -14.77 3.33
CA GLU A 64 -0.52 -15.68 2.20
C GLU A 64 -0.38 -14.92 0.89
N LYS A 65 -1.27 -13.94 0.67
CA LYS A 65 -1.35 -13.17 -0.56
C LYS A 65 -1.53 -11.68 -0.28
N LEU A 66 -0.80 -10.87 -1.05
CA LEU A 66 -0.87 -9.41 -0.98
C LEU A 66 -1.33 -8.86 -2.32
N VAL A 67 -2.40 -8.06 -2.33
CA VAL A 67 -2.91 -7.38 -3.53
C VAL A 67 -2.80 -5.87 -3.35
N LEU A 68 -2.13 -5.22 -4.27
CA LEU A 68 -1.83 -3.79 -4.22
C LEU A 68 -2.40 -3.09 -5.45
N PHE A 69 -3.41 -2.24 -5.25
CA PHE A 69 -3.96 -1.40 -6.30
C PHE A 69 -3.35 -0.01 -6.20
N TYR A 70 -2.64 0.39 -7.27
CA TYR A 70 -1.94 1.69 -7.35
C TYR A 70 -1.29 2.15 -6.03
N PRO A 71 -0.44 1.30 -5.39
CA PRO A 71 0.06 1.56 -4.05
C PRO A 71 0.89 2.86 -4.01
N ALA A 72 0.62 3.71 -3.01
CA ALA A 72 1.24 5.03 -2.90
C ALA A 72 2.64 4.98 -2.28
N LEU A 73 3.53 4.17 -2.84
CA LEU A 73 4.93 4.04 -2.41
C LEU A 73 5.75 5.32 -2.64
N CYS A 74 5.15 6.32 -3.30
CA CYS A 74 5.74 7.64 -3.48
C CYS A 74 5.66 8.54 -2.24
N ILE A 75 4.92 8.14 -1.19
CA ILE A 75 4.70 8.98 -0.01
C ILE A 75 6.02 9.41 0.65
N PRO A 76 7.02 8.54 0.90
CA PRO A 76 8.31 8.96 1.43
C PRO A 76 9.08 9.94 0.52
N ASP A 77 9.11 9.68 -0.78
CA ASP A 77 9.77 10.56 -1.75
C ASP A 77 9.09 11.95 -1.79
N ASN A 78 7.76 11.96 -1.74
CA ASN A 78 6.99 13.19 -1.67
C ASN A 78 7.26 13.98 -0.38
N ALA A 79 7.36 13.31 0.77
CA ALA A 79 7.70 13.94 2.05
C ALA A 79 9.08 14.62 1.98
N ARG A 80 10.09 13.91 1.46
CA ARG A 80 11.44 14.46 1.25
C ARG A 80 11.46 15.65 0.29
N ALA A 81 10.59 15.65 -0.71
CA ALA A 81 10.44 16.74 -1.66
C ALA A 81 9.58 17.92 -1.13
N GLY A 82 9.12 17.87 0.13
CA GLY A 82 8.22 18.90 0.68
C GLY A 82 6.87 18.97 -0.01
N LYS A 83 6.38 17.83 -0.51
CA LYS A 83 5.16 17.75 -1.32
C LYS A 83 4.26 16.63 -0.82
N MET A 84 3.04 16.95 -0.41
CA MET A 84 2.00 15.95 -0.11
C MET A 84 0.72 16.30 -0.88
N MET A 85 0.47 15.58 -1.97
CA MET A 85 -0.60 15.91 -2.94
C MET A 85 -0.51 17.38 -3.38
N ILE A 86 -1.47 18.22 -2.94
CA ILE A 86 -1.50 19.66 -3.24
C ILE A 86 -0.69 20.50 -2.25
N ALA A 87 -0.42 19.97 -1.06
CA ALA A 87 0.38 20.68 -0.05
C ALA A 87 1.84 20.83 -0.50
N ARG A 88 2.43 21.96 -0.10
CA ARG A 88 3.86 22.26 -0.26
C ARG A 88 4.37 22.80 1.05
N PHE A 89 5.54 22.36 1.47
CA PHE A 89 6.21 22.80 2.69
C PHE A 89 7.73 22.66 2.55
N ASP A 90 8.47 23.34 3.39
CA ASP A 90 9.91 23.14 3.51
C ASP A 90 10.17 21.81 4.26
N PRO A 91 10.83 20.80 3.64
CA PRO A 91 11.11 19.53 4.30
C PRO A 91 12.05 19.65 5.51
N GLN A 92 12.83 20.75 5.61
CA GLN A 92 13.67 21.03 6.77
C GLN A 92 12.88 21.71 7.91
N ASN A 93 11.72 22.29 7.61
CA ASN A 93 10.86 22.95 8.57
C ASN A 93 9.38 22.60 8.32
N VAL A 94 9.04 21.32 8.50
CA VAL A 94 7.67 20.82 8.30
C VAL A 94 6.72 21.52 9.28
N PRO A 95 5.65 22.17 8.80
CA PRO A 95 4.69 22.86 9.69
C PRO A 95 3.95 21.86 10.58
N ASP A 96 3.45 22.32 11.74
CA ASP A 96 2.69 21.45 12.67
C ASP A 96 1.49 20.80 12.01
N THR A 97 0.87 21.49 11.07
CA THR A 97 -0.25 20.97 10.28
C THR A 97 -0.20 21.53 8.85
N PHE A 98 -0.73 20.76 7.91
CA PHE A 98 -0.90 21.19 6.53
C PHE A 98 -2.16 20.59 5.92
N HIS A 99 -2.69 21.18 4.85
CA HIS A 99 -3.89 20.71 4.18
C HIS A 99 -3.57 19.85 2.97
N CYS A 100 -4.10 18.62 2.97
CA CYS A 100 -4.04 17.69 1.85
C CYS A 100 -5.44 17.56 1.25
N GLY A 101 -5.82 18.49 0.39
CA GLY A 101 -7.21 18.66 -0.03
C GLY A 101 -8.09 19.09 1.16
N PRO A 102 -9.23 18.44 1.39
CA PRO A 102 -10.12 18.77 2.50
C PRO A 102 -9.59 18.32 3.86
N MET A 103 -8.56 17.47 3.89
CA MET A 103 -8.02 16.93 5.13
C MET A 103 -6.93 17.83 5.70
N LYS A 104 -7.00 18.08 7.01
CA LYS A 104 -5.93 18.70 7.77
C LYS A 104 -5.07 17.58 8.38
N LEU A 105 -3.83 17.47 7.94
CA LEU A 105 -2.86 16.50 8.42
C LEU A 105 -1.87 17.14 9.39
N GLY A 106 -1.35 16.34 10.32
CA GLY A 106 -0.30 16.77 11.23
C GLY A 106 1.09 16.55 10.64
N ARG A 107 2.09 17.17 11.28
CA ARG A 107 3.52 17.02 10.94
C ARG A 107 3.96 15.55 10.88
N CYS A 108 3.42 14.70 11.76
CA CYS A 108 3.74 13.27 11.82
C CYS A 108 3.52 12.57 10.47
N TYR A 109 2.52 12.97 9.68
CA TYR A 109 2.26 12.38 8.38
C TYR A 109 3.45 12.44 7.42
N ALA A 110 4.23 13.51 7.46
CA ALA A 110 5.44 13.63 6.66
C ALA A 110 6.67 13.07 7.39
N MET A 111 6.83 13.40 8.67
CA MET A 111 8.04 13.06 9.42
C MET A 111 8.23 11.56 9.62
N ASP A 112 7.16 10.81 9.85
CA ASP A 112 7.21 9.37 10.10
C ASP A 112 7.75 8.56 8.91
N VAL A 113 7.62 9.11 7.70
CA VAL A 113 8.03 8.41 6.47
C VAL A 113 9.22 9.05 5.76
N MET A 114 9.62 10.26 6.15
CA MET A 114 10.64 11.04 5.43
C MET A 114 11.98 10.31 5.32
N GLN A 115 12.37 9.54 6.33
CA GLN A 115 13.62 8.76 6.34
C GLN A 115 13.45 7.33 5.80
N MET A 116 12.22 6.94 5.43
CA MET A 116 11.91 5.58 5.00
C MET A 116 12.29 5.35 3.54
N ASP A 117 12.97 4.23 3.26
CA ASP A 117 13.03 3.66 1.92
C ASP A 117 11.91 2.64 1.76
N ALA A 118 10.82 3.04 1.10
CA ALA A 118 9.65 2.21 0.92
C ALA A 118 9.98 0.85 0.26
N PHE A 119 10.93 0.82 -0.67
CA PHE A 119 11.27 -0.40 -1.40
C PHE A 119 12.16 -1.34 -0.59
N ALA A 120 13.05 -0.78 0.23
CA ALA A 120 13.84 -1.55 1.18
C ALA A 120 12.97 -2.20 2.25
N GLU A 121 11.90 -1.51 2.69
CA GLU A 121 10.95 -2.05 3.66
C GLU A 121 10.11 -3.19 3.06
N ILE A 122 9.42 -2.95 1.94
CA ILE A 122 8.44 -3.88 1.40
C ILE A 122 9.05 -5.19 0.87
N LYS A 123 10.32 -5.19 0.43
CA LYS A 123 10.99 -6.39 -0.12
C LYS A 123 11.09 -7.56 0.86
N ASN A 124 10.95 -7.30 2.16
CA ASN A 124 11.04 -8.31 3.22
C ASN A 124 9.81 -9.26 3.23
N TYR A 125 8.71 -8.91 2.58
CA TYR A 125 7.58 -9.82 2.45
C TYR A 125 7.91 -10.94 1.45
N ALA A 126 7.81 -12.19 1.91
CA ALA A 126 8.17 -13.37 1.12
C ALA A 126 7.00 -14.02 0.38
N GLY A 127 5.75 -13.65 0.69
CA GLY A 127 4.55 -14.22 0.09
C GLY A 127 4.29 -13.76 -1.34
N ARG A 128 3.15 -14.17 -1.88
CA ARG A 128 2.72 -13.85 -3.25
C ARG A 128 2.16 -12.44 -3.35
N VAL A 129 2.55 -11.69 -4.39
CA VAL A 129 2.13 -10.31 -4.60
C VAL A 129 1.49 -10.13 -5.97
N CYS A 130 0.34 -9.46 -5.99
CA CYS A 130 -0.28 -8.96 -7.21
C CYS A 130 -0.36 -7.43 -7.15
N ILE A 131 0.27 -6.75 -8.09
CA ILE A 131 0.24 -5.30 -8.23
C ILE A 131 -0.57 -4.93 -9.46
N VAL A 132 -1.55 -4.04 -9.31
CA VAL A 132 -2.38 -3.53 -10.41
C VAL A 132 -2.31 -2.01 -10.43
N HIS A 133 -1.91 -1.42 -11.57
CA HIS A 133 -1.72 0.02 -11.69
C HIS A 133 -2.25 0.55 -13.02
N GLY A 134 -2.83 1.74 -13.01
CA GLY A 134 -3.32 2.39 -14.22
C GLY A 134 -2.22 3.16 -14.95
N THR A 135 -2.15 3.01 -16.29
CA THR A 135 -1.10 3.67 -17.10
C THR A 135 -1.20 5.18 -17.15
N LYS A 136 -2.38 5.75 -16.81
CA LYS A 136 -2.62 7.21 -16.76
C LYS A 136 -2.83 7.74 -15.34
N ASP A 137 -2.29 7.06 -14.33
CA ASP A 137 -2.32 7.54 -12.96
C ASP A 137 -1.48 8.82 -12.80
N LYS A 138 -2.15 9.92 -12.44
CA LYS A 138 -1.54 11.25 -12.25
C LYS A 138 -1.17 11.54 -10.79
N ILE A 139 -1.57 10.68 -9.87
CA ILE A 139 -1.31 10.81 -8.43
C ILE A 139 -0.06 10.02 -8.04
N VAL A 140 -0.03 8.75 -8.42
CA VAL A 140 1.11 7.84 -8.20
C VAL A 140 1.67 7.45 -9.57
N ASN A 141 2.89 7.88 -9.85
CA ASN A 141 3.52 7.54 -11.12
C ASN A 141 3.67 6.01 -11.24
N VAL A 142 3.35 5.48 -12.42
CA VAL A 142 3.38 4.05 -12.72
C VAL A 142 4.75 3.40 -12.49
N SER A 143 5.84 4.18 -12.51
CA SER A 143 7.20 3.70 -12.21
C SER A 143 7.33 3.13 -10.79
N TYR A 144 6.51 3.59 -9.84
CA TYR A 144 6.50 3.04 -8.48
C TYR A 144 6.00 1.58 -8.45
N ALA A 145 5.06 1.21 -9.33
CA ALA A 145 4.62 -0.18 -9.46
C ALA A 145 5.73 -1.08 -10.04
N ASN A 146 6.49 -0.60 -11.03
CA ASN A 146 7.66 -1.32 -11.55
C ASN A 146 8.71 -1.52 -10.45
N ARG A 147 9.09 -0.45 -9.75
CA ARG A 147 10.07 -0.52 -8.65
C ARG A 147 9.61 -1.46 -7.53
N ALA A 148 8.31 -1.48 -7.21
CA ALA A 148 7.76 -2.41 -6.22
C ALA A 148 7.90 -3.87 -6.68
N ALA A 149 7.55 -4.16 -7.92
CA ALA A 149 7.70 -5.50 -8.48
C ALA A 149 9.16 -5.97 -8.43
N GLU A 150 10.11 -5.12 -8.83
CA GLU A 150 11.54 -5.42 -8.75
C GLU A 150 12.03 -5.62 -7.30
N ALA A 151 11.54 -4.80 -6.36
CA ALA A 151 11.87 -4.96 -4.94
C ALA A 151 11.42 -6.34 -4.41
N TYR A 152 10.19 -6.78 -4.73
CA TYR A 152 9.73 -8.11 -4.33
C TYR A 152 10.48 -9.24 -5.03
N LYS A 153 10.86 -9.08 -6.30
CA LYS A 153 11.65 -10.07 -7.04
C LYS A 153 13.07 -10.24 -6.48
N SER A 154 13.67 -9.15 -5.99
CA SER A 154 15.04 -9.15 -5.49
C SER A 154 15.28 -10.08 -4.29
N THR A 155 14.23 -10.50 -3.60
CA THR A 155 14.27 -11.39 -2.42
C THR A 155 13.63 -12.75 -2.68
N MET A 156 13.52 -13.15 -3.94
CA MET A 156 12.93 -14.46 -4.29
C MET A 156 13.79 -15.61 -3.81
N PRO A 157 13.16 -16.69 -3.28
CA PRO A 157 13.85 -17.94 -3.03
C PRO A 157 14.41 -18.52 -4.32
N ILE A 158 15.59 -19.14 -4.24
CA ILE A 158 16.21 -19.82 -5.38
C ILE A 158 15.29 -20.96 -5.87
N GLY A 159 15.02 -20.99 -7.17
CA GLY A 159 14.18 -22.03 -7.80
C GLY A 159 12.68 -21.68 -7.88
N MET A 160 12.22 -20.59 -7.26
CA MET A 160 10.83 -20.13 -7.41
C MET A 160 10.66 -19.43 -8.77
N GLN A 161 9.56 -19.74 -9.47
CA GLN A 161 9.22 -19.02 -10.71
C GLN A 161 8.71 -17.63 -10.37
N GLU A 162 9.27 -16.60 -11.02
CA GLU A 162 8.94 -15.20 -10.81
C GLU A 162 7.44 -14.90 -10.97
N SER A 163 6.83 -15.44 -12.02
CA SER A 163 5.39 -15.27 -12.32
C SER A 163 4.46 -15.87 -11.26
N LYS A 164 4.95 -16.81 -10.47
CA LYS A 164 4.18 -17.39 -9.36
C LYS A 164 4.18 -16.48 -8.14
N ARG A 165 5.27 -15.74 -7.89
CA ARG A 165 5.40 -14.89 -6.73
C ARG A 165 4.92 -13.46 -6.97
N VAL A 166 5.34 -12.84 -8.07
CA VAL A 166 5.05 -11.42 -8.35
C VAL A 166 4.32 -11.28 -9.68
N GLN A 167 3.11 -10.78 -9.62
CA GLN A 167 2.32 -10.42 -10.79
C GLN A 167 2.17 -8.90 -10.84
N LEU A 168 2.57 -8.30 -11.95
CA LEU A 168 2.40 -6.88 -12.21
C LEU A 168 1.50 -6.69 -13.43
N HIS A 169 0.40 -6.00 -13.24
CA HIS A 169 -0.59 -5.73 -14.26
C HIS A 169 -0.80 -4.24 -14.45
N PHE A 170 -0.76 -3.81 -15.70
CA PHE A 170 -1.12 -2.43 -16.08
C PHE A 170 -2.49 -2.41 -16.75
N ILE A 171 -3.34 -1.49 -16.28
CA ILE A 171 -4.65 -1.23 -16.90
C ILE A 171 -4.48 -0.01 -17.79
N ASP A 172 -4.54 -0.22 -19.11
CA ASP A 172 -4.37 0.86 -20.08
C ASP A 172 -5.45 1.93 -19.95
N GLY A 173 -5.01 3.19 -19.95
CA GLY A 173 -5.88 4.35 -19.74
C GLY A 173 -6.43 4.50 -18.33
N GLY A 174 -6.12 3.58 -17.40
CA GLY A 174 -6.53 3.66 -16.00
C GLY A 174 -5.86 4.82 -15.28
N GLY A 175 -6.67 5.64 -14.58
CA GLY A 175 -6.18 6.68 -13.67
C GLY A 175 -6.11 6.17 -12.23
N HIS A 176 -5.76 7.07 -11.30
CA HIS A 176 -5.87 6.78 -9.87
C HIS A 176 -7.33 6.52 -9.48
N MET A 177 -7.57 5.60 -8.54
CA MET A 177 -8.91 5.17 -8.09
C MET A 177 -9.79 4.59 -9.22
N PHE A 178 -9.24 4.00 -10.22
CA PHE A 178 -9.91 3.37 -11.37
C PHE A 178 -11.34 3.91 -11.68
N SER A 179 -11.75 3.93 -12.92
CA SER A 179 -13.14 4.14 -13.30
C SER A 179 -13.89 2.80 -13.26
N LYS A 180 -15.21 2.80 -13.28
CA LYS A 180 -16.05 1.58 -13.27
C LYS A 180 -15.59 0.49 -14.25
N LYS A 181 -15.21 0.86 -15.48
CA LYS A 181 -14.69 -0.11 -16.46
C LYS A 181 -13.34 -0.70 -16.07
N HIS A 182 -12.47 0.10 -15.44
CA HIS A 182 -11.16 -0.33 -15.00
C HIS A 182 -11.25 -1.14 -13.71
N ASP A 183 -12.21 -0.84 -12.82
CA ASP A 183 -12.52 -1.65 -11.65
C ASP A 183 -12.92 -3.08 -12.02
N VAL A 184 -13.73 -3.26 -13.06
CA VAL A 184 -14.10 -4.61 -13.55
C VAL A 184 -12.85 -5.43 -13.91
N ILE A 185 -11.88 -4.80 -14.58
CA ILE A 185 -10.61 -5.46 -14.95
C ILE A 185 -9.79 -5.76 -13.69
N ALA A 186 -9.65 -4.79 -12.81
CA ALA A 186 -8.88 -4.95 -11.56
C ALA A 186 -9.47 -6.05 -10.66
N MET A 187 -10.80 -6.09 -10.52
CA MET A 187 -11.50 -7.12 -9.74
C MET A 187 -11.40 -8.51 -10.36
N LYS A 188 -11.33 -8.60 -11.70
CA LYS A 188 -11.06 -9.88 -12.39
C LYS A 188 -9.66 -10.38 -12.03
N LEU A 189 -8.65 -9.53 -12.13
CA LEU A 189 -7.26 -9.87 -11.77
C LEU A 189 -7.14 -10.29 -10.30
N LEU A 190 -7.81 -9.57 -9.39
CA LEU A 190 -7.89 -9.93 -7.98
C LEU A 190 -8.45 -11.34 -7.78
N LYS A 191 -9.61 -11.64 -8.40
CA LYS A 191 -10.26 -12.95 -8.27
C LYS A 191 -9.39 -14.09 -8.83
N GLU A 192 -8.77 -13.87 -9.97
CA GLU A 192 -7.85 -14.84 -10.59
C GLU A 192 -6.63 -15.10 -9.72
N PHE A 193 -6.06 -14.06 -9.09
CA PHE A 193 -4.94 -14.19 -8.18
C PHE A 193 -5.34 -14.87 -6.86
N ALA A 194 -6.50 -14.53 -6.30
CA ALA A 194 -7.01 -15.12 -5.07
C ALA A 194 -7.30 -16.61 -5.22
N ALA A 195 -7.88 -17.03 -6.36
CA ALA A 195 -8.28 -18.42 -6.62
C ALA A 195 -7.11 -19.37 -6.93
N LYS A 196 -5.93 -18.87 -7.31
CA LYS A 196 -4.78 -19.73 -7.62
C LYS A 196 -4.19 -20.29 -6.33
N HIS A 197 -4.49 -21.53 -6.04
CA HIS A 197 -3.74 -22.35 -5.07
C HIS A 197 -2.49 -22.91 -5.76
N GLU A 198 -1.43 -23.10 -5.01
CA GLU A 198 -0.22 -23.79 -5.50
C GLU A 198 -0.47 -25.24 -5.80
#